data_993e6b2d139a188a6eff4089fa793256
#
_entry.id   993e6b2d139a188a6eff4089fa793256
#
_cell.length_a   1.000
_cell.length_b   1.000
_cell.length_c   1.000
_cell.angle_alpha   90.00
_cell.angle_beta   90.00
_cell.angle_gamma   90.00
#
_symmetry.space_group_name_H-M   'P 1'
#
loop_
_entity.id
_entity.type
_entity.pdbx_description
1 polymer ?
#
loop_
_entity_poly.entity_id
_entity_poly.type
_entity_poly.pdbx_seq_one_letter_code
_entity_poly.pdbx_strand_id
1 'polypeptide(L)'
;DEISTLNAQLTQIKQYVESLRTLRHEHLNWMSTLNGLLQMKEYDRVLAMVQGESQAQQQLIDSLREAFADRQVAGLLFGKVQRARELGLKMVIVPGSQLSQLPPGLDSTEFAAIVGNLLDNAFEASLRSDEGNKIVELFLSDEGDDVVIEVADQGCGVPESLRDKIFEQGVSTRADEPGEHGIGLYLIASYVTRCGGVITLEDNDPCGTLFSIYIPKVKPNDSSINPIDR
;
A
#
# COMPACT_ATOMS: atom_id res chain seq x y z
N ASP A 1 0.65 17.24 -30.92
CA ASP A 1 1.14 16.97 -29.54
C ASP A 1 0.44 17.83 -28.49
N GLU A 2 0.29 19.13 -28.71
CA GLU A 2 -0.35 20.05 -27.74
C GLU A 2 -1.85 19.75 -27.51
N ILE A 3 -2.57 19.38 -28.58
CA ILE A 3 -3.99 18.98 -28.52
C ILE A 3 -4.18 17.66 -27.74
N SER A 4 -3.27 16.74 -27.87
CA SER A 4 -3.27 15.46 -27.13
C SER A 4 -3.08 15.67 -25.64
N THR A 5 -2.14 16.53 -25.25
CA THR A 5 -1.88 16.88 -23.86
C THR A 5 -3.08 17.61 -23.23
N LEU A 6 -3.70 18.52 -23.97
CA LEU A 6 -4.89 19.27 -23.52
C LEU A 6 -6.08 18.33 -23.31
N ASN A 7 -6.28 17.37 -24.21
CA ASN A 7 -7.33 16.36 -24.06
C ASN A 7 -7.12 15.43 -22.87
N ALA A 8 -5.87 15.05 -22.58
CA ALA A 8 -5.53 14.27 -21.38
C ALA A 8 -5.84 15.04 -20.10
N GLN A 9 -5.46 16.33 -20.04
CA GLN A 9 -5.77 17.21 -18.91
C GLN A 9 -7.28 17.40 -18.73
N LEU A 10 -8.04 17.59 -19.80
CA LEU A 10 -9.50 17.70 -19.76
C LEU A 10 -10.14 16.40 -19.22
N THR A 11 -9.62 15.25 -19.60
CA THR A 11 -10.10 13.95 -19.12
C THR A 11 -9.84 13.79 -17.63
N GLN A 12 -8.64 14.16 -17.18
CA GLN A 12 -8.27 14.14 -15.76
C GLN A 12 -9.13 15.09 -14.91
N ILE A 13 -9.39 16.29 -15.42
CA ILE A 13 -10.29 17.25 -14.74
C ILE A 13 -11.72 16.69 -14.66
N LYS A 14 -12.22 16.05 -15.72
CA LYS A 14 -13.54 15.42 -15.70
C LYS A 14 -13.65 14.30 -14.67
N GLN A 15 -12.63 13.44 -14.58
CA GLN A 15 -12.57 12.38 -13.57
C GLN A 15 -12.52 12.96 -12.15
N TYR A 16 -11.75 14.03 -11.94
CA TYR A 16 -11.69 14.70 -10.65
C TYR A 16 -13.04 15.33 -10.26
N VAL A 17 -13.71 16.01 -11.19
CA VAL A 17 -15.05 16.58 -10.97
C VAL A 17 -16.07 15.49 -10.65
N GLU A 18 -16.00 14.34 -11.30
CA GLU A 18 -16.92 13.22 -11.04
C GLU A 18 -16.67 12.61 -9.65
N SER A 19 -15.40 12.47 -9.25
CA SER A 19 -15.02 12.04 -7.90
C SER A 19 -15.53 12.98 -6.82
N LEU A 20 -15.40 14.30 -7.02
CA LEU A 20 -15.96 15.30 -6.12
C LEU A 20 -17.48 15.25 -6.04
N ARG A 21 -18.13 14.94 -7.16
CA ARG A 21 -19.59 14.78 -7.24
C ARG A 21 -20.06 13.58 -6.42
N THR A 22 -19.38 12.45 -6.54
CA THR A 22 -19.64 11.23 -5.77
C THR A 22 -19.43 11.48 -4.28
N LEU A 23 -18.32 12.08 -3.89
CA LEU A 23 -18.03 12.43 -2.49
C LEU A 23 -19.10 13.36 -1.92
N ARG A 24 -19.54 14.34 -2.69
CA ARG A 24 -20.63 15.24 -2.28
C ARG A 24 -21.94 14.48 -2.08
N HIS A 25 -22.27 13.53 -2.95
CA HIS A 25 -23.49 12.72 -2.84
C HIS A 25 -23.44 11.84 -1.59
N GLU A 26 -22.33 11.19 -1.31
CA GLU A 26 -22.14 10.39 -0.10
C GLU A 26 -22.27 11.23 1.15
N HIS A 27 -21.64 12.41 1.17
CA HIS A 27 -21.74 13.34 2.29
C HIS A 27 -23.20 13.83 2.53
N LEU A 28 -23.91 14.16 1.46
CA LEU A 28 -25.33 14.56 1.54
C LEU A 28 -26.22 13.42 2.03
N ASN A 29 -25.97 12.18 1.60
CA ASN A 29 -26.69 11.00 2.06
C ASN A 29 -26.44 10.75 3.54
N TRP A 30 -25.20 10.86 3.99
CA TRP A 30 -24.83 10.72 5.40
C TRP A 30 -25.50 11.80 6.27
N MET A 31 -25.46 13.06 5.84
CA MET A 31 -26.13 14.18 6.51
C MET A 31 -27.65 14.00 6.54
N SER A 32 -28.22 13.52 5.46
CA SER A 32 -29.66 13.24 5.37
C SER A 32 -30.10 12.12 6.34
N THR A 33 -29.27 11.07 6.43
CA THR A 33 -29.52 9.96 7.37
C THR A 33 -29.44 10.44 8.82
N LEU A 34 -28.42 11.23 9.17
CA LEU A 34 -28.30 11.83 10.50
C LEU A 34 -29.50 12.72 10.83
N ASN A 35 -29.89 13.57 9.89
CA ASN A 35 -31.04 14.46 10.10
C ASN A 35 -32.34 13.65 10.27
N GLY A 36 -32.54 12.61 9.47
CA GLY A 36 -33.68 11.70 9.62
C GLY A 36 -33.74 11.05 11.01
N LEU A 37 -32.61 10.51 11.47
CA LEU A 37 -32.50 9.89 12.80
C LEU A 37 -32.75 10.91 13.92
N LEU A 38 -32.24 12.14 13.79
CA LEU A 38 -32.50 13.22 14.75
C LEU A 38 -33.99 13.61 14.81
N GLN A 39 -34.66 13.73 13.66
CA GLN A 39 -36.11 14.02 13.61
C GLN A 39 -36.94 12.89 14.19
N MET A 40 -36.49 11.64 14.03
CA MET A 40 -37.13 10.47 14.68
C MET A 40 -36.78 10.33 16.15
N LYS A 41 -35.95 11.22 16.70
CA LYS A 41 -35.45 11.21 18.10
C LYS A 41 -34.65 9.95 18.45
N GLU A 42 -34.06 9.30 17.45
CA GLU A 42 -33.20 8.11 17.61
C GLU A 42 -31.76 8.55 17.98
N TYR A 43 -31.63 9.27 19.10
CA TYR A 43 -30.36 9.88 19.52
C TYR A 43 -29.25 8.85 19.76
N ASP A 44 -29.58 7.69 20.30
CA ASP A 44 -28.61 6.63 20.55
C ASP A 44 -28.02 6.08 19.26
N ARG A 45 -28.82 5.99 18.20
CA ARG A 45 -28.34 5.59 16.87
C ARG A 45 -27.45 6.65 16.21
N VAL A 46 -27.79 7.92 16.38
CA VAL A 46 -26.95 9.03 15.92
C VAL A 46 -25.59 8.99 16.61
N LEU A 47 -25.59 8.85 17.94
CA LEU A 47 -24.36 8.74 18.72
C LEU A 47 -23.54 7.51 18.32
N ALA A 48 -24.18 6.36 18.16
CA ALA A 48 -23.50 5.13 17.71
C ALA A 48 -22.90 5.29 16.31
N MET A 49 -23.60 5.94 15.38
CA MET A 49 -23.11 6.17 14.02
C MET A 49 -21.90 7.10 14.00
N VAL A 50 -21.93 8.20 14.74
CA VAL A 50 -20.83 9.17 14.83
C VAL A 50 -19.65 8.60 15.63
N GLN A 51 -19.92 7.95 16.76
CA GLN A 51 -18.88 7.39 17.64
C GLN A 51 -18.27 6.10 17.08
N GLY A 52 -19.05 5.27 16.40
CA GLY A 52 -18.58 4.00 15.84
C GLY A 52 -17.50 4.21 14.79
N GLU A 53 -17.68 5.19 13.91
CA GLU A 53 -16.68 5.52 12.89
C GLU A 53 -15.42 6.13 13.53
N SER A 54 -15.59 7.02 14.49
CA SER A 54 -14.48 7.63 15.24
C SER A 54 -13.71 6.61 16.09
N GLN A 55 -14.39 5.66 16.73
CA GLN A 55 -13.75 4.62 17.53
C GLN A 55 -12.97 3.62 16.67
N ALA A 56 -13.53 3.19 15.55
CA ALA A 56 -12.84 2.27 14.63
C ALA A 56 -11.57 2.91 14.04
N GLN A 57 -11.61 4.19 13.70
CA GLN A 57 -10.44 4.93 13.26
C GLN A 57 -9.40 5.08 14.38
N GLN A 58 -9.84 5.40 15.60
CA GLN A 58 -8.93 5.54 16.73
C GLN A 58 -8.25 4.21 17.08
N GLN A 59 -9.01 3.11 17.10
CA GLN A 59 -8.45 1.77 17.32
C GLN A 59 -7.41 1.40 16.24
N LEU A 60 -7.66 1.73 14.98
CA LEU A 60 -6.68 1.53 13.92
C LEU A 60 -5.42 2.35 14.15
N ILE A 61 -5.54 3.63 14.50
CA ILE A 61 -4.40 4.50 14.80
C ILE A 61 -3.58 3.93 15.97
N ASP A 62 -4.25 3.51 17.04
CA ASP A 62 -3.57 2.99 18.23
C ASP A 62 -2.87 1.67 17.94
N SER A 63 -3.50 0.75 17.20
CA SER A 63 -2.86 -0.51 16.78
C SER A 63 -1.65 -0.29 15.86
N LEU A 64 -1.73 0.67 14.93
CA LEU A 64 -0.60 1.01 14.05
C LEU A 64 0.56 1.63 14.83
N ARG A 65 0.28 2.46 15.83
CA ARG A 65 1.33 3.05 16.68
C ARG A 65 2.00 2.04 17.59
N GLU A 66 1.26 1.03 18.03
CA GLU A 66 1.81 -0.05 18.86
C GLU A 66 2.69 -0.99 18.02
N ALA A 67 2.25 -1.35 16.82
CA ALA A 67 2.97 -2.28 15.96
C ALA A 67 4.18 -1.67 15.25
N PHE A 68 4.12 -0.37 14.91
CA PHE A 68 5.12 0.29 14.07
C PHE A 68 5.73 1.50 14.78
N ALA A 69 7.01 1.37 15.20
CA ALA A 69 7.72 2.42 15.93
C ALA A 69 7.95 3.67 15.05
N ASP A 70 8.16 3.50 13.74
CA ASP A 70 8.33 4.61 12.82
C ASP A 70 6.99 5.27 12.51
N ARG A 71 6.88 6.57 12.83
CA ARG A 71 5.64 7.34 12.68
C ARG A 71 5.25 7.58 11.23
N GLN A 72 6.23 7.67 10.34
CA GLN A 72 5.97 7.89 8.91
C GLN A 72 5.38 6.62 8.28
N VAL A 73 5.92 5.45 8.66
CA VAL A 73 5.37 4.15 8.25
C VAL A 73 3.95 3.96 8.78
N ALA A 74 3.72 4.20 10.08
CA ALA A 74 2.37 4.11 10.66
C ALA A 74 1.38 5.06 9.97
N GLY A 75 1.78 6.31 9.70
CA GLY A 75 0.96 7.28 8.97
C GLY A 75 0.66 6.87 7.53
N LEU A 76 1.65 6.34 6.81
CA LEU A 76 1.47 5.78 5.48
C LEU A 76 0.42 4.65 5.51
N LEU A 77 0.58 3.69 6.41
CA LEU A 77 -0.33 2.54 6.51
C LEU A 77 -1.76 2.97 6.84
N PHE A 78 -1.94 3.93 7.74
CA PHE A 78 -3.24 4.52 7.99
C PHE A 78 -3.86 5.10 6.71
N GLY A 79 -3.11 5.92 5.96
CA GLY A 79 -3.56 6.48 4.69
C GLY A 79 -3.91 5.41 3.65
N LYS A 80 -3.10 4.34 3.55
CA LYS A 80 -3.36 3.22 2.62
C LYS A 80 -4.61 2.42 2.99
N VAL A 81 -4.87 2.18 4.28
CA VAL A 81 -6.13 1.54 4.71
C VAL A 81 -7.35 2.39 4.34
N GLN A 82 -7.28 3.71 4.53
CA GLN A 82 -8.37 4.61 4.11
C GLN A 82 -8.54 4.60 2.59
N ARG A 83 -7.43 4.69 1.86
CA ARG A 83 -7.46 4.65 0.39
C ARG A 83 -8.05 3.35 -0.15
N ALA A 84 -7.71 2.21 0.42
CA ALA A 84 -8.30 0.92 0.05
C ALA A 84 -9.83 0.94 0.22
N ARG A 85 -10.33 1.46 1.35
CA ARG A 85 -11.78 1.61 1.60
C ARG A 85 -12.47 2.47 0.56
N GLU A 86 -11.88 3.62 0.20
CA GLU A 86 -12.41 4.51 -0.85
C GLU A 86 -12.50 3.80 -2.20
N LEU A 87 -11.54 2.93 -2.51
CA LEU A 87 -11.51 2.13 -3.73
C LEU A 87 -12.42 0.89 -3.69
N GLY A 88 -13.10 0.64 -2.58
CA GLY A 88 -13.91 -0.57 -2.40
C GLY A 88 -13.09 -1.83 -2.20
N LEU A 89 -11.81 -1.68 -1.79
CA LEU A 89 -10.89 -2.75 -1.45
C LEU A 89 -10.84 -2.95 0.08
N LYS A 90 -10.43 -4.13 0.51
CA LYS A 90 -10.12 -4.44 1.90
C LYS A 90 -8.60 -4.60 2.05
N MET A 91 -7.95 -3.68 2.74
CA MET A 91 -6.56 -3.85 3.15
C MET A 91 -6.51 -4.49 4.54
N VAL A 92 -5.74 -5.55 4.66
CA VAL A 92 -5.53 -6.30 5.91
C VAL A 92 -4.06 -6.23 6.27
N ILE A 93 -3.77 -5.75 7.48
CA ILE A 93 -2.46 -5.91 8.09
C ILE A 93 -2.48 -7.25 8.81
N VAL A 94 -1.65 -8.18 8.36
CA VAL A 94 -1.62 -9.57 8.85
C VAL A 94 -1.27 -9.58 10.34
N PRO A 95 -1.98 -10.32 11.18
CA PRO A 95 -1.66 -10.45 12.59
C PRO A 95 -0.21 -10.91 12.82
N GLY A 96 0.47 -10.29 13.79
CA GLY A 96 1.90 -10.50 14.03
C GLY A 96 2.79 -9.52 13.22
N SER A 97 2.21 -8.63 12.43
CA SER A 97 2.99 -7.56 11.81
C SER A 97 3.51 -6.59 12.85
N GLN A 98 4.81 -6.37 12.86
CA GLN A 98 5.49 -5.40 13.73
C GLN A 98 6.78 -4.93 13.10
N LEU A 99 7.18 -3.69 13.41
CA LEU A 99 8.45 -3.11 12.97
C LEU A 99 8.96 -2.16 14.05
N SER A 100 9.93 -2.63 14.83
CA SER A 100 10.55 -1.85 15.91
C SER A 100 11.64 -0.94 15.38
N GLN A 101 12.34 -1.37 14.32
CA GLN A 101 13.44 -0.64 13.70
C GLN A 101 13.41 -0.79 12.17
N LEU A 102 13.77 0.27 11.49
CA LEU A 102 14.00 0.22 10.04
C LEU A 102 15.28 -0.54 9.70
N PRO A 103 15.34 -1.19 8.53
CA PRO A 103 16.55 -1.89 8.12
C PRO A 103 17.70 -0.89 7.90
N PRO A 104 18.96 -1.27 8.21
CA PRO A 104 20.12 -0.41 7.99
C PRO A 104 20.25 0.01 6.52
N GLY A 105 20.44 1.30 6.29
CA GLY A 105 20.63 1.86 4.95
C GLY A 105 19.38 2.36 4.27
N LEU A 106 18.21 2.28 4.92
CA LEU A 106 16.98 2.95 4.50
C LEU A 106 16.55 3.97 5.55
N ASP A 107 16.18 5.15 5.09
CA ASP A 107 15.46 6.11 5.93
C ASP A 107 13.94 5.86 5.91
N SER A 108 13.20 6.55 6.76
CA SER A 108 11.75 6.43 6.84
C SER A 108 11.04 6.71 5.51
N THR A 109 11.58 7.64 4.72
CA THR A 109 10.98 8.05 3.44
C THR A 109 11.17 6.96 2.37
N GLU A 110 12.38 6.41 2.30
CA GLU A 110 12.71 5.33 1.37
C GLU A 110 11.94 4.04 1.70
N PHE A 111 11.86 3.69 3.00
CA PHE A 111 11.09 2.54 3.44
C PHE A 111 9.59 2.73 3.16
N ALA A 112 9.06 3.90 3.47
CA ALA A 112 7.67 4.25 3.15
C ALA A 112 7.40 4.22 1.64
N ALA A 113 8.37 4.63 0.81
CA ALA A 113 8.25 4.53 -0.64
C ALA A 113 8.19 3.07 -1.13
N ILE A 114 8.99 2.16 -0.56
CA ILE A 114 8.94 0.73 -0.87
C ILE A 114 7.53 0.17 -0.57
N VAL A 115 7.07 0.32 0.68
CA VAL A 115 5.78 -0.21 1.12
C VAL A 115 4.63 0.44 0.35
N GLY A 116 4.70 1.76 0.16
CA GLY A 116 3.69 2.53 -0.56
C GLY A 116 3.51 2.09 -2.01
N ASN A 117 4.61 1.90 -2.75
CA ASN A 117 4.56 1.46 -4.15
C ASN A 117 4.08 0.00 -4.28
N LEU A 118 4.47 -0.91 -3.38
CA LEU A 118 3.95 -2.28 -3.39
C LEU A 118 2.44 -2.29 -3.18
N LEU A 119 1.93 -1.54 -2.20
CA LEU A 119 0.51 -1.45 -1.92
C LEU A 119 -0.27 -0.82 -3.07
N ASP A 120 0.25 0.24 -3.71
CA ASP A 120 -0.39 0.84 -4.87
C ASP A 120 -0.49 -0.13 -6.04
N ASN A 121 0.57 -0.90 -6.31
CA ASN A 121 0.56 -1.94 -7.33
C ASN A 121 -0.48 -3.03 -7.02
N ALA A 122 -0.56 -3.47 -5.76
CA ALA A 122 -1.53 -4.46 -5.31
C ALA A 122 -2.98 -3.96 -5.43
N PHE A 123 -3.25 -2.70 -5.05
CA PHE A 123 -4.57 -2.08 -5.21
C PHE A 123 -4.99 -2.04 -6.68
N GLU A 124 -4.10 -1.62 -7.54
CA GLU A 124 -4.39 -1.54 -8.97
C GLU A 124 -4.59 -2.91 -9.61
N ALA A 125 -3.79 -3.92 -9.26
CA ALA A 125 -3.97 -5.28 -9.74
C ALA A 125 -5.33 -5.83 -9.30
N SER A 126 -5.71 -5.58 -8.04
CA SER A 126 -7.01 -6.00 -7.48
C SER A 126 -8.20 -5.27 -8.12
N LEU A 127 -8.05 -4.00 -8.51
CA LEU A 127 -9.11 -3.25 -9.18
C LEU A 127 -9.35 -3.70 -10.62
N ARG A 128 -8.31 -4.22 -11.30
CA ARG A 128 -8.39 -4.73 -12.68
C ARG A 128 -8.96 -6.14 -12.76
N SER A 129 -8.98 -6.88 -11.66
CA SER A 129 -9.55 -8.22 -11.62
C SER A 129 -11.06 -8.13 -11.44
N ASP A 130 -11.80 -8.78 -12.32
CA ASP A 130 -13.24 -8.98 -12.17
C ASP A 130 -13.56 -10.15 -11.22
N GLU A 131 -12.58 -11.04 -10.98
CA GLU A 131 -12.66 -12.21 -10.13
C GLU A 131 -11.89 -11.98 -8.82
N GLY A 132 -12.45 -12.43 -7.72
CA GLY A 132 -11.77 -12.48 -6.44
C GLY A 132 -12.33 -11.55 -5.35
N ASN A 133 -11.92 -11.84 -4.15
CA ASN A 133 -12.22 -11.02 -2.98
C ASN A 133 -11.27 -9.84 -2.95
N LYS A 134 -11.60 -8.70 -3.35
CA LYS A 134 -10.80 -7.45 -3.38
C LYS A 134 -10.03 -7.18 -2.06
N ILE A 135 -9.16 -8.13 -1.69
CA ILE A 135 -8.35 -8.12 -0.47
C ILE A 135 -6.89 -7.93 -0.85
N VAL A 136 -6.24 -7.03 -0.17
CA VAL A 136 -4.78 -6.83 -0.20
C VAL A 136 -4.25 -7.03 1.21
N GLU A 137 -3.27 -7.91 1.36
CA GLU A 137 -2.65 -8.24 2.64
C GLU A 137 -1.24 -7.68 2.72
N LEU A 138 -0.91 -7.12 3.87
CA LEU A 138 0.43 -6.63 4.19
C LEU A 138 0.94 -7.36 5.43
N PHE A 139 2.13 -7.94 5.33
CA PHE A 139 2.90 -8.42 6.46
C PHE A 139 4.22 -7.66 6.54
N LEU A 140 4.55 -7.16 7.73
CA LEU A 140 5.83 -6.52 8.06
C LEU A 140 6.39 -7.15 9.32
N SER A 141 7.66 -7.56 9.31
CA SER A 141 8.30 -8.10 10.51
C SER A 141 9.78 -7.76 10.57
N ASP A 142 10.25 -7.48 11.78
CA ASP A 142 11.67 -7.38 12.11
C ASP A 142 12.08 -8.37 13.21
N GLU A 143 11.38 -9.48 13.40
CA GLU A 143 11.69 -10.45 14.44
C GLU A 143 12.94 -11.29 14.12
N GLY A 144 13.16 -11.67 12.86
CA GLY A 144 14.28 -12.49 12.40
C GLY A 144 15.58 -11.71 12.17
N ASP A 145 16.48 -12.29 11.38
CA ASP A 145 17.73 -11.67 10.95
C ASP A 145 17.52 -10.63 9.84
N ASP A 146 16.37 -10.71 9.16
CA ASP A 146 15.96 -9.80 8.10
C ASP A 146 14.74 -8.99 8.53
N VAL A 147 14.60 -7.81 7.95
CA VAL A 147 13.31 -7.12 7.88
C VAL A 147 12.55 -7.69 6.68
N VAL A 148 11.36 -8.22 6.95
CA VAL A 148 10.49 -8.85 5.96
C VAL A 148 9.34 -7.92 5.61
N ILE A 149 9.07 -7.75 4.31
CA ILE A 149 7.92 -7.03 3.78
C ILE A 149 7.23 -7.97 2.80
N GLU A 150 5.97 -8.32 3.06
CA GLU A 150 5.17 -9.11 2.14
C GLU A 150 3.89 -8.37 1.80
N VAL A 151 3.58 -8.30 0.51
CA VAL A 151 2.32 -7.74 0.01
C VAL A 151 1.69 -8.77 -0.93
N ALA A 152 0.51 -9.25 -0.55
CA ALA A 152 -0.27 -10.18 -1.34
C ALA A 152 -1.53 -9.50 -1.87
N ASP A 153 -1.81 -9.68 -3.15
CA ASP A 153 -3.03 -9.24 -3.81
C ASP A 153 -3.79 -10.43 -4.40
N GLN A 154 -5.06 -10.23 -4.71
CA GLN A 154 -5.92 -11.18 -5.43
C GLN A 154 -6.28 -10.62 -6.82
N GLY A 155 -5.32 -9.97 -7.46
CA GLY A 155 -5.47 -9.35 -8.76
C GLY A 155 -5.28 -10.32 -9.94
N CYS A 156 -4.95 -9.73 -11.09
CA CYS A 156 -4.76 -10.49 -12.33
C CYS A 156 -3.41 -11.22 -12.42
N GLY A 157 -2.54 -11.07 -11.39
CA GLY A 157 -1.19 -11.65 -11.42
C GLY A 157 -0.23 -10.94 -12.36
N VAL A 158 1.00 -11.44 -12.42
CA VAL A 158 2.04 -10.96 -13.35
C VAL A 158 2.33 -12.04 -14.39
N PRO A 159 2.17 -11.73 -15.70
CA PRO A 159 2.50 -12.68 -16.77
C PRO A 159 3.95 -13.18 -16.66
N GLU A 160 4.17 -14.48 -16.87
CA GLU A 160 5.48 -15.11 -16.73
C GLU A 160 6.54 -14.44 -17.61
N SER A 161 6.16 -14.00 -18.81
CA SER A 161 7.04 -13.28 -19.75
C SER A 161 7.56 -11.93 -19.25
N LEU A 162 6.93 -11.37 -18.22
CA LEU A 162 7.29 -10.06 -17.65
C LEU A 162 7.99 -10.18 -16.29
N ARG A 163 7.92 -11.34 -15.59
CA ARG A 163 8.42 -11.50 -14.22
C ARG A 163 9.88 -11.09 -14.05
N ASP A 164 10.74 -11.46 -15.00
CA ASP A 164 12.17 -11.12 -14.96
C ASP A 164 12.44 -9.64 -15.25
N LYS A 165 11.52 -8.97 -15.93
CA LYS A 165 11.70 -7.61 -16.42
C LYS A 165 10.96 -6.53 -15.65
N ILE A 166 10.00 -6.90 -14.79
CA ILE A 166 9.17 -5.90 -14.09
C ILE A 166 9.96 -4.96 -13.17
N PHE A 167 11.19 -5.34 -12.83
CA PHE A 167 12.10 -4.53 -12.02
C PHE A 167 13.02 -3.63 -12.86
N GLU A 168 12.97 -3.74 -14.21
CA GLU A 168 13.73 -2.87 -15.10
C GLU A 168 13.01 -1.51 -15.24
N GLN A 169 13.80 -0.46 -15.45
CA GLN A 169 13.27 0.89 -15.62
C GLN A 169 12.36 0.99 -16.85
N GLY A 170 11.18 1.52 -16.69
CA GLY A 170 10.24 1.76 -17.79
C GLY A 170 9.42 0.53 -18.20
N VAL A 171 9.60 -0.62 -17.55
CA VAL A 171 8.75 -1.79 -17.79
C VAL A 171 7.48 -1.67 -16.96
N SER A 172 6.34 -1.72 -17.64
CA SER A 172 5.02 -1.68 -17.04
C SER A 172 4.07 -2.59 -17.79
N THR A 173 3.15 -3.20 -17.07
CA THR A 173 2.00 -3.91 -17.67
C THR A 173 0.98 -2.93 -18.29
N ARG A 174 1.27 -1.61 -18.22
CA ARG A 174 0.43 -0.50 -18.69
C ARG A 174 0.98 0.17 -19.95
N ALA A 175 1.55 -0.58 -20.87
CA ALA A 175 2.20 -0.03 -22.08
C ALA A 175 1.33 0.94 -22.91
N ASP A 176 0.00 0.92 -22.70
CA ASP A 176 -0.96 1.72 -23.49
C ASP A 176 -1.46 2.98 -22.78
N GLU A 177 -1.06 3.27 -21.52
CA GLU A 177 -1.47 4.47 -20.83
C GLU A 177 -0.35 5.52 -20.79
N PRO A 178 -0.58 6.78 -21.24
CA PRO A 178 0.40 7.85 -21.16
C PRO A 178 0.61 8.28 -19.69
N GLY A 179 1.78 7.99 -19.13
CA GLY A 179 2.19 8.36 -17.77
C GLY A 179 3.56 7.82 -17.40
N GLU A 180 4.13 8.27 -16.31
CA GLU A 180 5.41 7.78 -15.76
C GLU A 180 5.21 6.40 -15.08
N HIS A 181 4.82 5.38 -15.85
CA HIS A 181 4.62 4.02 -15.36
C HIS A 181 5.92 3.20 -15.47
N GLY A 182 6.15 2.29 -14.54
CA GLY A 182 7.34 1.41 -14.51
C GLY A 182 8.51 1.95 -13.70
N ILE A 183 8.35 3.04 -12.93
CA ILE A 183 9.39 3.58 -12.05
C ILE A 183 9.30 2.95 -10.65
N GLY A 184 8.11 2.60 -10.18
CA GLY A 184 7.88 2.15 -8.79
C GLY A 184 8.65 0.88 -8.44
N LEU A 185 8.51 -0.19 -9.22
CA LEU A 185 9.21 -1.46 -8.97
C LEU A 185 10.73 -1.35 -9.19
N TYR A 186 11.17 -0.58 -10.17
CA TYR A 186 12.59 -0.26 -10.35
C TYR A 186 13.19 0.44 -9.13
N LEU A 187 12.47 1.42 -8.58
CA LEU A 187 12.90 2.16 -7.37
C LEU A 187 13.00 1.21 -6.17
N ILE A 188 12.01 0.35 -5.98
CA ILE A 188 12.01 -0.68 -4.93
C ILE A 188 13.24 -1.57 -5.07
N ALA A 189 13.47 -2.13 -6.27
CA ALA A 189 14.61 -3.01 -6.54
C ALA A 189 15.95 -2.30 -6.27
N SER A 190 16.06 -1.02 -6.62
CA SER A 190 17.24 -0.20 -6.36
C SER A 190 17.51 -0.04 -4.86
N TYR A 191 16.50 0.30 -4.07
CA TYR A 191 16.63 0.44 -2.61
C TYR A 191 16.97 -0.89 -1.94
N VAL A 192 16.27 -1.96 -2.29
CA VAL A 192 16.49 -3.29 -1.73
C VAL A 192 17.89 -3.79 -2.03
N THR A 193 18.35 -3.68 -3.28
CA THR A 193 19.69 -4.08 -3.70
C THR A 193 20.78 -3.29 -2.98
N ARG A 194 20.60 -1.97 -2.82
CA ARG A 194 21.53 -1.11 -2.08
C ARG A 194 21.74 -1.57 -0.63
N CYS A 195 20.70 -2.15 -0.04
CA CYS A 195 20.73 -2.66 1.34
C CYS A 195 21.18 -4.13 1.43
N GLY A 196 21.54 -4.76 0.30
CA GLY A 196 21.89 -6.18 0.25
C GLY A 196 20.70 -7.12 0.43
N GLY A 197 19.50 -6.61 0.23
CA GLY A 197 18.26 -7.38 0.33
C GLY A 197 17.92 -8.11 -0.97
N VAL A 198 16.88 -8.92 -0.88
CA VAL A 198 16.33 -9.72 -1.99
C VAL A 198 14.84 -9.42 -2.12
N ILE A 199 14.36 -9.40 -3.37
CA ILE A 199 12.95 -9.30 -3.70
C ILE A 199 12.53 -10.53 -4.49
N THR A 200 11.41 -11.15 -4.13
CA THR A 200 10.82 -12.29 -4.83
C THR A 200 9.39 -11.96 -5.24
N LEU A 201 8.95 -12.65 -6.28
CA LEU A 201 7.60 -12.57 -6.81
C LEU A 201 7.08 -13.98 -7.03
N GLU A 202 5.94 -14.28 -6.44
CA GLU A 202 5.27 -15.56 -6.52
C GLU A 202 3.78 -15.37 -6.88
N ASP A 203 3.17 -16.42 -7.41
CA ASP A 203 1.72 -16.42 -7.59
C ASP A 203 1.03 -16.57 -6.23
N ASN A 204 -0.02 -15.79 -6.01
CA ASN A 204 -0.85 -15.93 -4.82
C ASN A 204 -2.01 -16.89 -5.09
N ASP A 205 -2.43 -17.68 -4.08
CA ASP A 205 -3.54 -18.62 -4.16
C ASP A 205 -4.84 -17.96 -3.63
N PRO A 206 -5.96 -18.06 -4.33
CA PRO A 206 -6.25 -18.76 -5.59
C PRO A 206 -5.87 -17.96 -6.85
N CYS A 207 -5.54 -16.70 -6.74
CA CYS A 207 -5.11 -15.83 -7.84
C CYS A 207 -4.37 -14.61 -7.28
N GLY A 208 -3.62 -13.91 -8.13
CA GLY A 208 -2.94 -12.66 -7.78
C GLY A 208 -1.44 -12.83 -7.64
N THR A 209 -0.82 -11.92 -6.89
CA THR A 209 0.63 -11.84 -6.72
C THR A 209 1.02 -11.71 -5.27
N LEU A 210 2.09 -12.38 -4.88
CA LEU A 210 2.80 -12.20 -3.62
C LEU A 210 4.18 -11.59 -3.92
N PHE A 211 4.42 -10.37 -3.46
CA PHE A 211 5.75 -9.77 -3.41
C PHE A 211 6.33 -9.96 -2.01
N SER A 212 7.54 -10.53 -1.92
CA SER A 212 8.26 -10.67 -0.66
C SER A 212 9.63 -10.01 -0.76
N ILE A 213 9.97 -9.17 0.22
CA ILE A 213 11.24 -8.47 0.33
C ILE A 213 11.89 -8.86 1.64
N TYR A 214 13.16 -9.20 1.59
CA TYR A 214 14.00 -9.55 2.73
C TYR A 214 15.20 -8.61 2.75
N ILE A 215 15.37 -7.83 3.81
CA ILE A 215 16.47 -6.87 3.95
C ILE A 215 17.25 -7.22 5.21
N PRO A 216 18.55 -7.60 5.10
CA PRO A 216 19.38 -7.97 6.25
C PRO A 216 19.50 -6.84 7.26
N LYS A 217 19.34 -7.16 8.54
CA LYS A 217 19.57 -6.22 9.65
C LYS A 217 21.04 -5.88 9.87
N VAL A 218 21.93 -6.76 9.42
CA VAL A 218 23.37 -6.57 9.51
C VAL A 218 23.92 -6.38 8.10
N LYS A 219 24.62 -5.27 7.83
CA LYS A 219 25.25 -5.07 6.53
C LYS A 219 26.27 -6.18 6.26
N PRO A 220 26.31 -6.77 5.06
CA PRO A 220 27.22 -7.87 4.72
C PRO A 220 28.72 -7.55 4.85
N ASN A 221 29.11 -6.32 5.17
CA ASN A 221 30.50 -5.87 5.29
C ASN A 221 30.98 -5.59 6.73
N ASP A 222 30.24 -5.92 7.77
CA ASP A 222 30.68 -5.71 9.16
C ASP A 222 31.43 -6.92 9.76
N SER A 223 31.74 -7.94 8.95
CA SER A 223 32.73 -8.96 9.30
C SER A 223 34.13 -8.45 8.99
N SER A 224 34.56 -7.39 9.66
CA SER A 224 35.99 -7.14 9.90
C SER A 224 36.48 -8.25 10.82
N ILE A 225 36.97 -9.33 10.23
CA ILE A 225 37.85 -10.30 10.86
C ILE A 225 39.05 -9.50 11.36
N ASN A 226 39.07 -9.26 12.65
CA ASN A 226 40.31 -8.92 13.36
C ASN A 226 41.26 -10.11 13.18
N PRO A 227 42.40 -9.98 12.54
CA PRO A 227 43.43 -10.97 12.66
C PRO A 227 44.13 -10.71 14.02
N ILE A 228 43.67 -11.42 15.03
CA ILE A 228 44.36 -11.50 16.31
C ILE A 228 45.60 -12.34 16.11
N ASP A 229 46.74 -11.71 16.40
CA ASP A 229 47.98 -12.22 16.98
C ASP A 229 48.41 -13.66 16.66
N ARG A 230 49.50 -13.69 15.89
CA ARG A 230 50.62 -14.59 16.27
C ARG A 230 51.94 -13.87 16.14
#